data_8605b06711022251fb2fca0728e58abb
#
_entry.id   8605b06711022251fb2fca0728e58abb
#
_cell.length_a   1.000
_cell.length_b   1.000
_cell.length_c   1.000
_cell.angle_alpha   90.00
_cell.angle_beta   90.00
_cell.angle_gamma   90.00
#
_symmetry.space_group_name_H-M   'P 1'
#
loop_
_entity.id
_entity.type
_entity.pdbx_description
1 polymer ?
#
loop_
_entity_poly.entity_id
_entity_poly.type
_entity_poly.pdbx_seq_one_letter_code
_entity_poly.pdbx_strand_id
1 'polypeptide(L)'
;TDGALEVLFRMAVTAGKKIKTEVPFSHGNPSVIHQAIRFLEEGGYHVRNKVCMVIGNGEMGKMAAQTLREAGADVTVTIRQYRSGVVSIPVGCSRINYGERMDYLPECDLVVSATASPNYTLTEELFEDVRVERPMILIDLAVPRDIDPEIRKKDNITLYDMDSFRTGETPKELADNLEAAGAIVKAQMNEFFQWLEGRDIIPRIQEIKADAVEDLNLRIEKIFRKTPMEDSDRENLKKAVDTAAGKVVNKLIFGLRDSLNQDAFLECVEGLEKLYEE
;
A
#
# COMPACT_ATOMS: atom_id res chain seq x y z
N THR A 1 2.29 21.35 8.78
CA THR A 1 2.03 20.00 8.22
C THR A 1 2.70 19.95 6.88
N ASP A 2 3.58 19.02 6.72
CA ASP A 2 4.42 18.93 5.53
C ASP A 2 3.55 18.52 4.33
N GLY A 3 3.22 19.48 3.45
CA GLY A 3 2.36 19.25 2.28
C GLY A 3 2.88 18.16 1.33
N ALA A 4 4.16 17.76 1.45
CA ALA A 4 4.74 16.66 0.71
C ALA A 4 4.14 15.30 1.14
N LEU A 5 3.93 15.08 2.45
CA LEU A 5 3.30 13.86 2.94
C LEU A 5 1.85 13.75 2.48
N GLU A 6 1.10 14.85 2.48
CA GLU A 6 -0.29 14.85 1.99
C GLU A 6 -0.36 14.43 0.52
N VAL A 7 0.51 15.00 -0.32
CA VAL A 7 0.58 14.65 -1.74
C VAL A 7 1.02 13.21 -1.95
N LEU A 8 2.02 12.73 -1.19
CA LEU A 8 2.49 11.35 -1.23
C LEU A 8 1.33 10.37 -0.91
N PHE A 9 0.61 10.59 0.19
CA PHE A 9 -0.53 9.74 0.56
C PHE A 9 -1.63 9.76 -0.48
N ARG A 10 -1.95 10.94 -1.04
CA ARG A 10 -2.94 11.05 -2.11
C ARG A 10 -2.52 10.26 -3.35
N MET A 11 -1.26 10.35 -3.77
CA MET A 11 -0.73 9.61 -4.91
C MET A 11 -0.67 8.10 -4.65
N ALA A 12 -0.30 7.68 -3.44
CA ALA A 12 -0.33 6.27 -3.04
C ALA A 12 -1.74 5.68 -3.09
N VAL A 13 -2.75 6.41 -2.60
CA VAL A 13 -4.17 5.99 -2.70
C VAL A 13 -4.62 5.92 -4.15
N THR A 14 -4.18 6.85 -5.00
CA THR A 14 -4.49 6.86 -6.43
C THR A 14 -3.87 5.66 -7.13
N ALA A 15 -2.60 5.33 -6.84
CA ALA A 15 -1.94 4.12 -7.35
C ALA A 15 -2.71 2.86 -6.96
N GLY A 16 -3.10 2.73 -5.67
CA GLY A 16 -3.86 1.58 -5.18
C GLY A 16 -5.22 1.42 -5.88
N LYS A 17 -5.95 2.53 -6.10
CA LYS A 17 -7.22 2.51 -6.84
C LYS A 17 -7.02 2.11 -8.30
N LYS A 18 -5.98 2.64 -8.95
CA LYS A 18 -5.66 2.34 -10.34
C LYS A 18 -5.29 0.87 -10.51
N ILE A 19 -4.44 0.32 -9.64
CA ILE A 19 -4.10 -1.11 -9.60
C ILE A 19 -5.36 -1.95 -9.47
N LYS A 20 -6.24 -1.62 -8.51
CA LYS A 20 -7.50 -2.36 -8.30
C LYS A 20 -8.41 -2.36 -9.52
N THR A 21 -8.36 -1.33 -10.36
CA THR A 21 -9.25 -1.16 -11.52
C THR A 21 -8.65 -1.73 -12.80
N GLU A 22 -7.34 -1.57 -13.00
CA GLU A 22 -6.68 -1.87 -14.27
C GLU A 22 -5.95 -3.23 -14.27
N VAL A 23 -5.53 -3.71 -13.07
CA VAL A 23 -4.83 -4.99 -12.96
C VAL A 23 -5.81 -6.04 -12.46
N PRO A 24 -6.20 -7.01 -13.30
CA PRO A 24 -7.07 -8.09 -12.87
C PRO A 24 -6.29 -9.05 -11.99
N PHE A 25 -6.10 -8.71 -10.72
CA PHE A 25 -5.78 -9.74 -9.74
C PHE A 25 -7.02 -10.61 -9.64
N SER A 26 -7.11 -11.55 -10.59
CA SER A 26 -8.27 -12.41 -10.70
C SER A 26 -8.54 -13.10 -9.37
N HIS A 27 -9.79 -13.06 -8.95
CA HIS A 27 -10.35 -13.91 -7.89
C HIS A 27 -10.26 -15.41 -8.27
N GLY A 28 -9.50 -15.74 -9.31
CA GLY A 28 -9.30 -17.05 -9.90
C GLY A 28 -7.94 -17.70 -9.63
N ASN A 29 -7.06 -17.09 -8.87
CA ASN A 29 -5.98 -17.87 -8.27
C ASN A 29 -6.63 -18.93 -7.35
N PRO A 30 -6.29 -20.22 -7.51
CA PRO A 30 -6.71 -21.20 -6.52
C PRO A 30 -6.32 -20.60 -5.18
N SER A 31 -7.33 -20.29 -4.33
CA SER A 31 -7.06 -19.62 -3.06
C SER A 31 -6.00 -20.42 -2.34
N VAL A 32 -5.21 -19.79 -1.50
CA VAL A 32 -4.15 -20.49 -0.73
C VAL A 32 -4.69 -21.75 -0.08
N ILE A 33 -5.98 -21.75 0.28
CA ILE A 33 -6.63 -22.95 0.84
C ILE A 33 -6.76 -24.10 -0.19
N HIS A 34 -7.01 -23.83 -1.46
CA HIS A 34 -7.01 -24.87 -2.49
C HIS A 34 -5.60 -25.45 -2.70
N GLN A 35 -4.57 -24.60 -2.67
CA GLN A 35 -3.18 -25.05 -2.73
C GLN A 35 -2.82 -25.88 -1.50
N ALA A 36 -3.28 -25.47 -0.31
CA ALA A 36 -3.08 -26.21 0.93
C ALA A 36 -3.73 -27.58 0.88
N ILE A 37 -5.00 -27.69 0.45
CA ILE A 37 -5.70 -28.96 0.33
C ILE A 37 -4.99 -29.88 -0.68
N ARG A 38 -4.63 -29.34 -1.84
CA ARG A 38 -3.88 -30.09 -2.85
C ARG A 38 -2.54 -30.59 -2.32
N PHE A 39 -1.79 -29.75 -1.62
CA PHE A 39 -0.52 -30.14 -0.99
C PHE A 39 -0.71 -31.28 0.02
N LEU A 40 -1.76 -31.21 0.84
CA LEU A 40 -2.09 -32.28 1.77
C LEU A 40 -2.47 -33.56 1.05
N GLU A 41 -3.25 -33.51 -0.02
CA GLU A 41 -3.66 -34.67 -0.83
C GLU A 41 -2.48 -35.32 -1.54
N GLU A 42 -1.56 -34.54 -2.09
CA GLU A 42 -0.29 -35.02 -2.66
C GLU A 42 0.58 -35.72 -1.60
N GLY A 43 0.49 -35.27 -0.33
CA GLY A 43 1.09 -35.91 0.84
C GLY A 43 0.31 -37.13 1.37
N GLY A 44 -0.79 -37.50 0.72
CA GLY A 44 -1.62 -38.65 1.12
C GLY A 44 -2.66 -38.37 2.22
N TYR A 45 -2.86 -37.10 2.60
CA TYR A 45 -3.87 -36.68 3.56
C TYR A 45 -5.12 -36.17 2.87
N HIS A 46 -6.25 -36.86 3.05
CA HIS A 46 -7.53 -36.48 2.45
C HIS A 46 -8.46 -35.87 3.50
N VAL A 47 -9.00 -34.68 3.19
CA VAL A 47 -9.89 -33.93 4.10
C VAL A 47 -11.33 -34.51 4.15
N ARG A 48 -11.70 -35.37 3.24
CA ARG A 48 -13.04 -35.99 3.20
C ARG A 48 -13.34 -36.73 4.50
N ASN A 49 -14.51 -36.46 5.07
CA ASN A 49 -14.99 -37.03 6.35
C ASN A 49 -14.09 -36.65 7.55
N LYS A 50 -13.25 -35.65 7.42
CA LYS A 50 -12.44 -35.10 8.52
C LYS A 50 -13.20 -33.98 9.23
N VAL A 51 -13.00 -33.90 10.54
CA VAL A 51 -13.52 -32.80 11.37
C VAL A 51 -12.58 -31.64 11.26
N CYS A 52 -13.08 -30.54 10.69
CA CYS A 52 -12.29 -29.35 10.42
C CYS A 52 -12.84 -28.13 11.17
N MET A 53 -11.96 -27.36 11.79
CA MET A 53 -12.31 -26.07 12.37
C MET A 53 -11.67 -24.95 11.58
N VAL A 54 -12.45 -23.89 11.29
CA VAL A 54 -11.94 -22.66 10.70
C VAL A 54 -12.05 -21.55 11.72
N ILE A 55 -10.90 -20.99 12.11
CA ILE A 55 -10.81 -19.86 13.02
C ILE A 55 -10.82 -18.56 12.20
N GLY A 56 -11.90 -17.81 12.32
CA GLY A 56 -12.13 -16.57 11.57
C GLY A 56 -13.26 -16.68 10.57
N ASN A 57 -14.09 -15.63 10.51
CA ASN A 57 -15.29 -15.54 9.65
C ASN A 57 -15.19 -14.34 8.68
N GLY A 58 -13.96 -13.91 8.35
CA GLY A 58 -13.67 -12.95 7.29
C GLY A 58 -13.76 -13.61 5.90
N GLU A 59 -13.42 -12.87 4.85
CA GLU A 59 -13.44 -13.39 3.47
C GLU A 59 -12.59 -14.65 3.30
N MET A 60 -11.37 -14.66 3.82
CA MET A 60 -10.48 -15.83 3.74
C MET A 60 -11.02 -17.01 4.54
N GLY A 61 -11.57 -16.78 5.75
CA GLY A 61 -12.15 -17.84 6.57
C GLY A 61 -13.39 -18.46 5.92
N LYS A 62 -14.27 -17.66 5.33
CA LYS A 62 -15.43 -18.16 4.57
C LYS A 62 -15.01 -18.98 3.37
N MET A 63 -14.01 -18.52 2.63
CA MET A 63 -13.45 -19.25 1.49
C MET A 63 -12.84 -20.56 1.94
N ALA A 64 -12.06 -20.58 3.02
CA ALA A 64 -11.49 -21.79 3.59
C ALA A 64 -12.58 -22.79 4.00
N ALA A 65 -13.61 -22.33 4.71
CA ALA A 65 -14.71 -23.18 5.15
C ALA A 65 -15.49 -23.76 3.97
N GLN A 66 -15.77 -22.96 2.94
CA GLN A 66 -16.46 -23.41 1.74
C GLN A 66 -15.63 -24.48 0.99
N THR A 67 -14.35 -24.22 0.77
CA THR A 67 -13.45 -25.13 0.05
C THR A 67 -13.32 -26.48 0.78
N LEU A 68 -13.13 -26.46 2.10
CA LEU A 68 -13.09 -27.69 2.91
C LEU A 68 -14.41 -28.45 2.85
N ARG A 69 -15.53 -27.72 2.90
CA ARG A 69 -16.87 -28.33 2.80
C ARG A 69 -17.11 -28.99 1.44
N GLU A 70 -16.70 -28.32 0.36
CA GLU A 70 -16.78 -28.85 -1.01
C GLU A 70 -15.88 -30.08 -1.20
N ALA A 71 -14.75 -30.15 -0.51
CA ALA A 71 -13.87 -31.32 -0.46
C ALA A 71 -14.42 -32.47 0.42
N GLY A 72 -15.56 -32.27 1.07
CA GLY A 72 -16.28 -33.28 1.83
C GLY A 72 -15.91 -33.40 3.31
N ALA A 73 -15.31 -32.36 3.87
CA ALA A 73 -15.04 -32.26 5.31
C ALA A 73 -16.30 -31.89 6.11
N ASP A 74 -16.32 -32.21 7.40
CA ASP A 74 -17.25 -31.63 8.37
C ASP A 74 -16.65 -30.36 8.96
N VAL A 75 -17.24 -29.20 8.66
CA VAL A 75 -16.63 -27.91 8.91
C VAL A 75 -17.37 -27.10 9.95
N THR A 76 -16.68 -26.70 10.98
CA THR A 76 -17.15 -25.77 12.02
C THR A 76 -16.36 -24.47 11.96
N VAL A 77 -17.08 -23.33 11.89
CA VAL A 77 -16.49 -22.00 11.81
C VAL A 77 -16.63 -21.29 13.15
N THR A 78 -15.53 -20.69 13.64
CA THR A 78 -15.62 -19.86 14.84
C THR A 78 -16.11 -18.47 14.51
N ILE A 79 -16.99 -17.94 15.34
CA ILE A 79 -17.53 -16.60 15.21
C ILE A 79 -17.31 -15.81 16.50
N ARG A 80 -16.92 -14.52 16.36
CA ARG A 80 -16.99 -13.57 17.48
C ARG A 80 -18.39 -12.97 17.52
N GLN A 81 -19.05 -13.00 18.67
CA GLN A 81 -20.31 -12.32 18.85
C GLN A 81 -20.06 -10.79 18.90
N TYR A 82 -20.35 -10.10 17.81
CA TYR A 82 -20.48 -8.64 17.83
C TYR A 82 -21.94 -8.26 18.17
N ARG A 83 -22.12 -7.18 18.93
CA ARG A 83 -23.42 -6.70 19.39
C ARG A 83 -24.42 -6.31 18.29
N SER A 84 -24.01 -6.29 17.03
CA SER A 84 -24.88 -5.94 15.90
C SER A 84 -24.41 -6.61 14.62
N GLY A 85 -25.23 -7.45 14.05
CA GLY A 85 -25.05 -7.99 12.71
C GLY A 85 -25.47 -9.46 12.57
N VAL A 86 -26.03 -9.78 11.42
CA VAL A 86 -26.28 -11.17 11.00
C VAL A 86 -24.93 -11.80 10.63
N VAL A 87 -24.51 -12.78 11.41
CA VAL A 87 -23.29 -13.54 11.09
C VAL A 87 -23.63 -14.56 10.00
N SER A 88 -23.10 -14.35 8.81
CA SER A 88 -23.21 -15.28 7.69
C SER A 88 -22.02 -16.23 7.68
N ILE A 89 -22.31 -17.52 7.68
CA ILE A 89 -21.34 -18.61 7.45
C ILE A 89 -21.70 -19.35 6.16
N PRO A 90 -20.77 -20.06 5.53
CA PRO A 90 -21.07 -20.87 4.34
C PRO A 90 -22.12 -21.96 4.64
N VAL A 91 -22.94 -22.22 3.64
CA VAL A 91 -24.03 -23.21 3.74
C VAL A 91 -23.44 -24.60 4.00
N GLY A 92 -24.03 -25.31 4.97
CA GLY A 92 -23.61 -26.65 5.35
C GLY A 92 -22.43 -26.69 6.31
N CYS A 93 -21.96 -25.55 6.82
CA CYS A 93 -21.01 -25.47 7.92
C CYS A 93 -21.73 -25.27 9.25
N SER A 94 -21.14 -25.81 10.33
CA SER A 94 -21.53 -25.55 11.71
C SER A 94 -20.83 -24.29 12.23
N ARG A 95 -21.29 -23.78 13.38
CA ARG A 95 -20.68 -22.62 14.02
C ARG A 95 -20.51 -22.82 15.51
N ILE A 96 -19.43 -22.30 16.07
CA ILE A 96 -19.20 -22.18 17.50
C ILE A 96 -18.75 -20.76 17.86
N ASN A 97 -18.84 -20.41 19.14
CA ASN A 97 -18.25 -19.14 19.59
C ASN A 97 -16.71 -19.23 19.56
N TYR A 98 -16.06 -18.14 19.21
CA TYR A 98 -14.59 -18.07 19.21
C TYR A 98 -13.96 -18.46 20.58
N GLY A 99 -14.64 -18.17 21.68
CA GLY A 99 -14.19 -18.57 23.02
C GLY A 99 -14.15 -20.07 23.23
N GLU A 100 -14.97 -20.84 22.52
CA GLU A 100 -15.13 -22.31 22.64
C GLU A 100 -14.14 -23.09 21.75
N ARG A 101 -13.28 -22.36 20.99
CA ARG A 101 -12.37 -23.00 20.02
C ARG A 101 -11.41 -24.02 20.66
N MET A 102 -10.95 -23.77 21.90
CA MET A 102 -10.02 -24.68 22.58
C MET A 102 -10.71 -25.92 23.11
N ASP A 103 -11.97 -25.81 23.50
CA ASP A 103 -12.79 -26.95 23.93
C ASP A 103 -13.12 -27.87 22.73
N TYR A 104 -13.31 -27.29 21.56
CA TYR A 104 -13.62 -28.03 20.33
C TYR A 104 -12.37 -28.57 19.61
N LEU A 105 -11.20 -27.99 19.86
CA LEU A 105 -9.93 -28.32 19.17
C LEU A 105 -9.56 -29.79 19.25
N PRO A 106 -9.71 -30.55 20.39
CA PRO A 106 -9.35 -31.95 20.48
C PRO A 106 -10.16 -32.86 19.54
N GLU A 107 -11.33 -32.42 19.08
CA GLU A 107 -12.17 -33.17 18.15
C GLU A 107 -11.72 -33.04 16.70
N CYS A 108 -10.88 -32.02 16.41
CA CYS A 108 -10.47 -31.66 15.06
C CYS A 108 -9.33 -32.54 14.52
N ASP A 109 -9.43 -32.88 13.25
CA ASP A 109 -8.32 -33.48 12.48
C ASP A 109 -7.50 -32.36 11.79
N LEU A 110 -8.16 -31.24 11.43
CA LEU A 110 -7.58 -30.09 10.73
C LEU A 110 -8.13 -28.78 11.29
N VAL A 111 -7.24 -27.82 11.56
CA VAL A 111 -7.63 -26.46 11.95
C VAL A 111 -7.00 -25.47 10.99
N VAL A 112 -7.81 -24.58 10.43
CA VAL A 112 -7.35 -23.49 9.57
C VAL A 112 -7.59 -22.17 10.29
N SER A 113 -6.55 -21.39 10.53
CA SER A 113 -6.68 -20.03 11.06
C SER A 113 -6.54 -19.00 9.94
N ALA A 114 -7.51 -18.09 9.87
CA ALA A 114 -7.62 -17.08 8.83
C ALA A 114 -8.28 -15.79 9.37
N THR A 115 -7.65 -15.19 10.38
CA THR A 115 -8.16 -13.96 11.00
C THR A 115 -7.33 -12.73 10.59
N ALA A 116 -7.83 -11.57 10.88
CA ALA A 116 -7.10 -10.29 10.78
C ALA A 116 -6.66 -9.82 12.18
N SER A 117 -6.46 -10.73 13.10
CA SER A 117 -6.02 -10.41 14.46
C SER A 117 -4.54 -9.96 14.45
N PRO A 118 -4.17 -8.91 15.19
CA PRO A 118 -2.76 -8.56 15.35
C PRO A 118 -2.01 -9.50 16.31
N ASN A 119 -2.74 -10.35 17.05
CA ASN A 119 -2.20 -11.27 18.03
C ASN A 119 -2.51 -12.72 17.64
N TYR A 120 -1.69 -13.65 18.13
CA TYR A 120 -1.95 -15.06 17.94
C TYR A 120 -3.34 -15.46 18.44
N THR A 121 -4.03 -16.28 17.67
CA THR A 121 -5.31 -16.89 18.03
C THR A 121 -5.13 -18.24 18.72
N LEU A 122 -3.99 -18.90 18.43
CA LEU A 122 -3.53 -20.13 19.08
C LEU A 122 -2.12 -19.87 19.60
N THR A 123 -1.92 -19.88 20.91
CA THR A 123 -0.63 -19.71 21.58
C THR A 123 -0.16 -21.03 22.20
N GLU A 124 1.13 -21.17 22.46
CA GLU A 124 1.68 -22.34 23.14
C GLU A 124 1.00 -22.59 24.49
N GLU A 125 0.73 -21.52 25.28
CA GLU A 125 0.09 -21.60 26.59
C GLU A 125 -1.33 -22.20 26.51
N LEU A 126 -2.10 -21.85 25.47
CA LEU A 126 -3.44 -22.43 25.25
C LEU A 126 -3.41 -23.94 25.00
N PHE A 127 -2.28 -24.48 24.55
CA PHE A 127 -2.09 -25.91 24.32
C PHE A 127 -1.52 -26.64 25.54
N GLU A 128 -1.19 -25.99 26.66
CA GLU A 128 -0.67 -26.67 27.84
C GLU A 128 -1.71 -27.62 28.45
N ASP A 129 -2.97 -27.22 28.45
CA ASP A 129 -4.07 -28.00 28.99
C ASP A 129 -4.79 -28.90 27.96
N VAL A 130 -4.39 -28.82 26.67
CA VAL A 130 -5.02 -29.54 25.58
C VAL A 130 -4.23 -30.81 25.26
N ARG A 131 -4.83 -31.96 25.41
CA ARG A 131 -4.26 -33.26 24.97
C ARG A 131 -4.65 -33.52 23.52
N VAL A 132 -3.66 -33.51 22.63
CA VAL A 132 -3.84 -33.90 21.23
C VAL A 132 -3.46 -35.39 21.10
N GLU A 133 -4.46 -36.27 21.18
CA GLU A 133 -4.25 -37.73 21.15
C GLU A 133 -4.11 -38.30 19.74
N ARG A 134 -4.54 -37.55 18.73
CA ARG A 134 -4.53 -37.93 17.32
C ARG A 134 -3.70 -36.93 16.50
N PRO A 135 -3.10 -37.38 15.39
CA PRO A 135 -2.44 -36.45 14.50
C PRO A 135 -3.38 -35.33 14.05
N MET A 136 -2.98 -34.09 14.28
CA MET A 136 -3.72 -32.87 13.95
C MET A 136 -2.89 -31.99 13.03
N ILE A 137 -3.52 -31.45 11.99
CA ILE A 137 -2.88 -30.51 11.09
C ILE A 137 -3.41 -29.10 11.42
N LEU A 138 -2.50 -28.16 11.59
CA LEU A 138 -2.80 -26.73 11.71
C LEU A 138 -2.33 -26.01 10.45
N ILE A 139 -3.14 -25.14 9.90
CA ILE A 139 -2.82 -24.28 8.76
C ILE A 139 -3.03 -22.82 9.15
N ASP A 140 -1.97 -22.03 9.06
CA ASP A 140 -2.00 -20.60 9.27
C ASP A 140 -2.04 -19.86 7.94
N LEU A 141 -3.19 -19.23 7.63
CA LEU A 141 -3.42 -18.43 6.44
C LEU A 141 -3.42 -16.90 6.75
N ALA A 142 -3.08 -16.51 7.96
CA ALA A 142 -3.17 -15.13 8.41
C ALA A 142 -1.86 -14.35 8.17
N VAL A 143 -2.02 -13.05 7.94
CA VAL A 143 -0.91 -12.08 7.92
C VAL A 143 -1.36 -10.86 8.76
N PRO A 144 -0.71 -10.60 9.90
CA PRO A 144 0.36 -11.39 10.55
C PRO A 144 -0.12 -12.78 10.99
N ARG A 145 0.81 -13.66 11.39
CA ARG A 145 0.51 -15.05 11.81
C ARG A 145 -0.50 -15.09 12.95
N ASP A 146 -1.40 -16.04 12.86
CA ASP A 146 -2.42 -16.34 13.86
C ASP A 146 -2.00 -17.42 14.85
N ILE A 147 -1.04 -18.29 14.45
CA ILE A 147 -0.62 -19.47 15.22
C ILE A 147 0.83 -19.30 15.66
N ASP A 148 1.06 -19.48 16.95
CA ASP A 148 2.41 -19.44 17.51
C ASP A 148 3.27 -20.57 16.91
N PRO A 149 4.43 -20.25 16.29
CA PRO A 149 5.33 -21.27 15.73
C PRO A 149 5.83 -22.32 16.72
N GLU A 150 5.88 -21.99 18.01
CA GLU A 150 6.34 -22.94 19.06
C GLU A 150 5.42 -24.16 19.20
N ILE A 151 4.15 -24.04 18.75
CA ILE A 151 3.19 -25.15 18.72
C ILE A 151 3.68 -26.31 17.84
N ARG A 152 4.56 -26.08 16.86
CA ARG A 152 5.20 -27.15 16.06
C ARG A 152 5.97 -28.18 16.88
N LYS A 153 6.39 -27.82 18.07
CA LYS A 153 7.17 -28.71 18.97
C LYS A 153 6.28 -29.67 19.75
N LYS A 154 4.97 -29.49 19.71
CA LYS A 154 4.03 -30.34 20.40
C LYS A 154 3.83 -31.66 19.64
N ASP A 155 3.74 -32.79 20.38
CA ASP A 155 3.49 -34.08 19.79
C ASP A 155 2.15 -34.14 19.04
N ASN A 156 2.09 -34.92 17.99
CA ASN A 156 0.93 -35.11 17.13
C ASN A 156 0.44 -33.86 16.38
N ILE A 157 1.18 -32.72 16.37
CA ILE A 157 0.82 -31.50 15.66
C ILE A 157 1.75 -31.29 14.48
N THR A 158 1.15 -31.03 13.31
CA THR A 158 1.86 -30.57 12.12
C THR A 158 1.33 -29.18 11.77
N LEU A 159 2.20 -28.16 11.81
CA LEU A 159 1.83 -26.78 11.50
C LEU A 159 2.40 -26.38 10.14
N TYR A 160 1.54 -25.98 9.24
CA TYR A 160 1.85 -25.36 7.96
C TYR A 160 1.46 -23.88 7.99
N ASP A 161 2.23 -23.06 7.32
CA ASP A 161 1.92 -21.65 7.05
C ASP A 161 1.78 -21.41 5.54
N MET A 162 1.42 -20.19 5.14
CA MET A 162 1.24 -19.84 3.73
C MET A 162 2.47 -20.14 2.86
N ASP A 163 3.68 -20.02 3.42
CA ASP A 163 4.93 -20.28 2.69
C ASP A 163 5.13 -21.78 2.39
N SER A 164 4.54 -22.64 3.21
CA SER A 164 4.60 -24.10 3.03
C SER A 164 3.88 -24.58 1.76
N PHE A 165 2.95 -23.80 1.22
CA PHE A 165 2.13 -24.14 0.05
C PHE A 165 2.60 -23.47 -1.24
N ARG A 166 3.66 -22.66 -1.18
CA ARG A 166 4.21 -22.00 -2.37
C ARG A 166 4.91 -23.06 -3.22
N THR A 167 4.23 -23.53 -4.26
CA THR A 167 4.90 -24.23 -5.36
C THR A 167 5.77 -23.20 -6.07
N GLY A 168 7.07 -23.51 -6.22
CA GLY A 168 8.14 -22.57 -6.58
C GLY A 168 8.04 -21.86 -7.94
N GLU A 169 6.91 -21.93 -8.64
CA GLU A 169 6.65 -21.18 -9.87
C GLU A 169 5.44 -20.26 -9.65
N THR A 170 5.72 -18.97 -9.73
CA THR A 170 4.65 -17.97 -9.81
C THR A 170 3.91 -18.18 -11.13
N PRO A 171 2.58 -18.41 -11.15
CA PRO A 171 1.84 -18.52 -12.40
C PRO A 171 2.16 -17.31 -13.30
N LYS A 172 2.40 -17.54 -14.58
CA LYS A 172 2.80 -16.48 -15.52
C LYS A 172 1.84 -15.29 -15.46
N GLU A 173 0.54 -15.55 -15.36
CA GLU A 173 -0.49 -14.52 -15.22
C GLU A 173 -0.32 -13.66 -13.96
N LEU A 174 0.08 -14.26 -12.84
CA LEU A 174 0.36 -13.51 -11.61
C LEU A 174 1.65 -12.69 -11.75
N ALA A 175 2.67 -13.22 -12.42
CA ALA A 175 3.89 -12.49 -12.70
C ALA A 175 3.62 -11.27 -13.58
N ASP A 176 2.85 -11.43 -14.67
CA ASP A 176 2.45 -10.36 -15.56
C ASP A 176 1.62 -9.29 -14.83
N ASN A 177 0.71 -9.69 -13.94
CA ASN A 177 -0.09 -8.78 -13.13
C ASN A 177 0.75 -8.03 -12.09
N LEU A 178 1.74 -8.68 -11.48
CA LEU A 178 2.67 -8.03 -10.56
C LEU A 178 3.55 -7.00 -11.27
N GLU A 179 4.00 -7.31 -12.50
CA GLU A 179 4.76 -6.38 -13.33
C GLU A 179 3.90 -5.16 -13.70
N ALA A 180 2.66 -5.38 -14.14
CA ALA A 180 1.72 -4.30 -14.45
C ALA A 180 1.42 -3.42 -13.22
N ALA A 181 1.21 -4.01 -12.05
CA ALA A 181 1.03 -3.26 -10.81
C ALA A 181 2.29 -2.47 -10.44
N GLY A 182 3.48 -3.07 -10.58
CA GLY A 182 4.76 -2.42 -10.36
C GLY A 182 4.98 -1.22 -11.28
N ALA A 183 4.58 -1.31 -12.55
CA ALA A 183 4.65 -0.21 -13.50
C ALA A 183 3.76 0.97 -13.08
N ILE A 184 2.55 0.72 -12.57
CA ILE A 184 1.64 1.76 -12.07
C ILE A 184 2.26 2.47 -10.85
N VAL A 185 2.82 1.72 -9.89
CA VAL A 185 3.48 2.30 -8.72
C VAL A 185 4.66 3.16 -9.14
N LYS A 186 5.50 2.65 -10.05
CA LYS A 186 6.67 3.38 -10.55
C LYS A 186 6.29 4.68 -11.26
N ALA A 187 5.23 4.66 -12.06
CA ALA A 187 4.72 5.87 -12.72
C ALA A 187 4.28 6.93 -11.69
N GLN A 188 3.53 6.53 -10.65
CA GLN A 188 3.09 7.45 -9.60
C GLN A 188 4.25 7.94 -8.72
N MET A 189 5.26 7.12 -8.49
CA MET A 189 6.48 7.56 -7.81
C MET A 189 7.21 8.63 -8.63
N ASN A 190 7.36 8.43 -9.94
CA ASN A 190 7.99 9.41 -10.81
C ASN A 190 7.23 10.75 -10.81
N GLU A 191 5.88 10.71 -10.89
CA GLU A 191 5.05 11.91 -10.77
C GLU A 191 5.26 12.64 -9.42
N PHE A 192 5.36 11.87 -8.32
CA PHE A 192 5.61 12.44 -7.00
C PHE A 192 6.98 13.14 -6.92
N PHE A 193 8.03 12.50 -7.43
CA PHE A 193 9.36 13.11 -7.41
C PHE A 193 9.43 14.35 -8.30
N GLN A 194 8.85 14.34 -9.49
CA GLN A 194 8.75 15.52 -10.34
C GLN A 194 8.00 16.67 -9.65
N TRP A 195 6.91 16.36 -8.95
CA TRP A 195 6.18 17.34 -8.17
C TRP A 195 7.03 17.88 -7.01
N LEU A 196 7.76 17.01 -6.31
CA LEU A 196 8.61 17.38 -5.16
C LEU A 196 9.74 18.33 -5.60
N GLU A 197 10.42 17.99 -6.68
CA GLU A 197 11.47 18.81 -7.27
C GLU A 197 10.93 20.17 -7.76
N GLY A 198 9.77 20.18 -8.42
CA GLY A 198 9.10 21.41 -8.84
C GLY A 198 8.73 22.33 -7.68
N ARG A 199 8.44 21.77 -6.51
CA ARG A 199 8.10 22.55 -5.31
C ARG A 199 9.27 23.37 -4.80
N ASP A 200 10.48 22.83 -4.85
CA ASP A 200 11.67 23.53 -4.35
C ASP A 200 12.21 24.56 -5.35
N ILE A 201 11.91 24.38 -6.63
CA ILE A 201 12.33 25.33 -7.70
C ILE A 201 11.47 26.59 -7.73
N ILE A 202 10.18 26.48 -7.45
CA ILE A 202 9.25 27.64 -7.56
C ILE A 202 9.66 28.82 -6.65
N PRO A 203 10.00 28.62 -5.37
CA PRO A 203 10.49 29.72 -4.51
C PRO A 203 11.75 30.34 -5.06
N ARG A 204 12.73 29.57 -5.54
CA ARG A 204 13.98 30.02 -6.12
C ARG A 204 13.74 30.91 -7.36
N ILE A 205 12.83 30.47 -8.24
CA ILE A 205 12.42 31.29 -9.41
C ILE A 205 11.80 32.62 -8.99
N GLN A 206 10.99 32.66 -7.93
CA GLN A 206 10.38 33.88 -7.43
C GLN A 206 11.43 34.86 -6.86
N GLU A 207 12.45 34.33 -6.18
CA GLU A 207 13.57 35.10 -5.66
C GLU A 207 14.39 35.71 -6.80
N ILE A 208 14.86 34.91 -7.76
CA ILE A 208 15.54 35.40 -8.97
C ILE A 208 14.74 36.48 -9.69
N LYS A 209 13.44 36.29 -9.78
CA LYS A 209 12.56 37.31 -10.39
C LYS A 209 12.53 38.62 -9.58
N ALA A 210 12.47 38.51 -8.26
CA ALA A 210 12.46 39.67 -7.37
C ALA A 210 13.77 40.45 -7.52
N ASP A 211 14.91 39.78 -7.52
CA ASP A 211 16.25 40.33 -7.67
C ASP A 211 16.43 41.01 -9.03
N ALA A 212 15.99 40.34 -10.11
CA ALA A 212 16.03 40.94 -11.46
C ALA A 212 15.19 42.20 -11.58
N VAL A 213 14.02 42.25 -10.95
CA VAL A 213 13.17 43.45 -10.93
C VAL A 213 13.80 44.54 -10.07
N GLU A 214 14.45 44.18 -8.96
CA GLU A 214 15.15 45.14 -8.09
C GLU A 214 16.36 45.78 -8.81
N ASP A 215 17.22 44.99 -9.47
CA ASP A 215 18.34 45.50 -10.27
C ASP A 215 17.83 46.46 -11.37
N LEU A 216 16.76 46.07 -12.06
CA LEU A 216 16.15 46.96 -13.06
C LEU A 216 15.66 48.27 -12.44
N ASN A 217 15.04 48.25 -11.29
CA ASN A 217 14.57 49.41 -10.57
C ASN A 217 15.73 50.34 -10.17
N LEU A 218 16.84 49.76 -9.69
CA LEU A 218 18.05 50.58 -9.37
C LEU A 218 18.61 51.29 -10.59
N ARG A 219 18.55 50.67 -11.77
CA ARG A 219 18.98 51.32 -13.03
C ARG A 219 18.01 52.41 -13.46
N ILE A 220 16.71 52.19 -13.37
CA ILE A 220 15.66 53.12 -13.73
C ILE A 220 15.67 54.35 -12.80
N GLU A 221 15.89 54.15 -11.50
CA GLU A 221 16.03 55.26 -10.53
C GLU A 221 17.15 56.23 -10.93
N LYS A 222 18.26 55.79 -11.49
CA LYS A 222 19.33 56.64 -12.01
C LYS A 222 18.87 57.49 -13.20
N ILE A 223 17.93 57.01 -14.01
CA ILE A 223 17.32 57.71 -15.12
C ILE A 223 16.30 58.75 -14.60
N PHE A 224 15.44 58.35 -13.65
CA PHE A 224 14.43 59.23 -13.06
C PHE A 224 15.03 60.45 -12.35
N ARG A 225 16.22 60.29 -11.71
CA ARG A 225 16.93 61.42 -11.09
C ARG A 225 17.36 62.50 -12.11
N LYS A 226 17.48 62.10 -13.37
CA LYS A 226 17.92 63.02 -14.46
C LYS A 226 16.77 63.55 -15.30
N THR A 227 15.55 63.04 -15.09
CA THR A 227 14.37 63.39 -15.90
C THR A 227 13.36 64.13 -15.04
N PRO A 228 12.98 65.38 -15.38
CA PRO A 228 11.92 66.09 -14.70
C PRO A 228 10.58 65.36 -14.87
N MET A 229 9.98 64.87 -13.74
CA MET A 229 8.74 64.11 -13.75
C MET A 229 8.01 64.35 -12.43
N GLU A 230 6.69 64.37 -12.48
CA GLU A 230 5.86 64.40 -11.27
C GLU A 230 5.94 63.08 -10.50
N ASP A 231 5.83 63.16 -9.18
CA ASP A 231 5.97 61.95 -8.32
C ASP A 231 4.91 60.87 -8.63
N SER A 232 3.70 61.28 -8.99
CA SER A 232 2.62 60.37 -9.43
C SER A 232 2.97 59.59 -10.69
N ASP A 233 3.57 60.28 -11.68
CA ASP A 233 3.96 59.65 -12.95
C ASP A 233 5.16 58.73 -12.76
N ARG A 234 6.09 59.09 -11.87
CA ARG A 234 7.21 58.24 -11.49
C ARG A 234 6.75 56.92 -10.87
N GLU A 235 5.77 56.98 -9.94
CA GLU A 235 5.24 55.79 -9.29
C GLU A 235 4.47 54.88 -10.26
N ASN A 236 3.66 55.49 -11.15
CA ASN A 236 2.93 54.73 -12.17
C ASN A 236 3.87 54.06 -13.17
N LEU A 237 4.92 54.73 -13.60
CA LEU A 237 5.91 54.17 -14.51
C LEU A 237 6.69 53.04 -13.85
N LYS A 238 7.07 53.21 -12.57
CA LYS A 238 7.72 52.15 -11.81
C LYS A 238 6.85 50.87 -11.74
N LYS A 239 5.58 50.99 -11.37
CA LYS A 239 4.65 49.88 -11.35
C LYS A 239 4.47 49.19 -12.72
N ALA A 240 4.44 49.97 -13.78
CA ALA A 240 4.34 49.45 -15.15
C ALA A 240 5.61 48.68 -15.54
N VAL A 241 6.78 49.19 -15.19
CA VAL A 241 8.07 48.52 -15.43
C VAL A 241 8.19 47.24 -14.64
N ASP A 242 7.86 47.24 -13.33
CA ASP A 242 7.87 46.05 -12.49
C ASP A 242 7.00 44.94 -13.08
N THR A 243 5.79 45.34 -13.54
CA THR A 243 4.87 44.41 -14.16
C THR A 243 5.42 43.83 -15.47
N ALA A 244 6.00 44.68 -16.32
CA ALA A 244 6.56 44.26 -17.61
C ALA A 244 7.79 43.39 -17.41
N ALA A 245 8.71 43.80 -16.54
CA ALA A 245 9.91 43.02 -16.20
C ALA A 245 9.57 41.65 -15.66
N GLY A 246 8.66 41.59 -14.68
CA GLY A 246 8.23 40.31 -14.12
C GLY A 246 7.60 39.38 -15.17
N LYS A 247 6.87 39.90 -16.16
CA LYS A 247 6.35 39.10 -17.28
C LYS A 247 7.46 38.56 -18.19
N VAL A 248 8.47 39.40 -18.49
CA VAL A 248 9.60 39.00 -19.33
C VAL A 248 10.42 37.91 -18.64
N VAL A 249 10.77 38.11 -17.36
CA VAL A 249 11.53 37.14 -16.59
C VAL A 249 10.77 35.79 -16.51
N ASN A 250 9.49 35.84 -16.20
CA ASN A 250 8.66 34.62 -16.19
C ASN A 250 8.67 33.89 -17.55
N LYS A 251 8.51 34.67 -18.66
CA LYS A 251 8.50 34.09 -20.01
C LYS A 251 9.83 33.39 -20.34
N LEU A 252 10.94 33.98 -19.94
CA LEU A 252 12.27 33.41 -20.16
C LEU A 252 12.48 32.15 -19.33
N ILE A 253 12.19 32.21 -18.03
CA ILE A 253 12.40 31.06 -17.14
C ILE A 253 11.49 29.89 -17.52
N PHE A 254 10.21 30.12 -17.77
CA PHE A 254 9.30 29.07 -18.20
C PHE A 254 9.64 28.54 -19.60
N GLY A 255 10.12 29.38 -20.51
CA GLY A 255 10.63 28.93 -21.80
C GLY A 255 11.85 28.05 -21.70
N LEU A 256 12.77 28.34 -20.79
CA LEU A 256 13.92 27.46 -20.48
C LEU A 256 13.46 26.14 -19.88
N ARG A 257 12.55 26.17 -18.92
CA ARG A 257 11.99 24.94 -18.31
C ARG A 257 11.37 24.01 -19.36
N ASP A 258 10.61 24.57 -20.29
CA ASP A 258 9.89 23.79 -21.32
C ASP A 258 10.81 23.31 -22.44
N SER A 259 12.02 23.86 -22.58
CA SER A 259 12.98 23.56 -23.64
C SER A 259 14.16 22.70 -23.19
N LEU A 260 14.47 22.67 -21.91
CA LEU A 260 15.62 21.98 -21.36
C LEU A 260 15.18 20.68 -20.63
N ASN A 261 16.11 19.73 -20.53
CA ASN A 261 15.92 18.66 -19.57
C ASN A 261 16.09 19.19 -18.14
N GLN A 262 15.66 18.42 -17.15
CA GLN A 262 15.58 18.83 -15.76
C GLN A 262 16.93 19.24 -15.16
N ASP A 263 17.98 18.45 -15.40
CA ASP A 263 19.32 18.73 -14.86
C ASP A 263 19.87 20.05 -15.42
N ALA A 264 19.76 20.26 -16.73
CA ALA A 264 20.17 21.49 -17.38
C ALA A 264 19.34 22.71 -16.91
N PHE A 265 18.05 22.51 -16.61
CA PHE A 265 17.23 23.60 -16.08
C PHE A 265 17.65 23.95 -14.65
N LEU A 266 17.96 22.97 -13.79
CA LEU A 266 18.49 23.21 -12.44
C LEU A 266 19.82 23.96 -12.48
N GLU A 267 20.74 23.57 -13.34
CA GLU A 267 22.01 24.27 -13.54
C GLU A 267 21.80 25.74 -13.98
N CYS A 268 20.81 25.98 -14.85
CA CYS A 268 20.43 27.35 -15.25
C CYS A 268 19.90 28.17 -14.07
N VAL A 269 19.04 27.58 -13.23
CA VAL A 269 18.49 28.26 -12.04
C VAL A 269 19.60 28.60 -11.07
N GLU A 270 20.53 27.67 -10.78
CA GLU A 270 21.70 27.91 -9.93
C GLU A 270 22.62 29.00 -10.50
N GLY A 271 22.81 29.01 -11.82
CA GLY A 271 23.58 30.08 -12.49
C GLY A 271 22.94 31.45 -12.38
N LEU A 272 21.60 31.52 -12.43
CA LEU A 272 20.86 32.77 -12.28
C LEU A 272 20.90 33.28 -10.83
N GLU A 273 20.82 32.44 -9.83
CA GLU A 273 20.96 32.80 -8.41
C GLU A 273 22.32 33.47 -8.16
N LYS A 274 23.40 32.87 -8.63
CA LYS A 274 24.76 33.39 -8.47
C LYS A 274 24.98 34.75 -9.11
N LEU A 275 24.17 35.15 -10.09
CA LEU A 275 24.27 36.49 -10.70
C LEU A 275 23.83 37.62 -9.77
N TYR A 276 23.06 37.30 -8.74
CA TYR A 276 22.49 38.29 -7.82
C TYR A 276 23.02 38.13 -6.37
N GLU A 277 23.87 37.10 -6.10
CA GLU A 277 24.55 36.91 -4.80
C GLU A 277 25.74 37.86 -4.58
N GLU A 278 26.21 38.62 -5.60
CA GLU A 278 27.25 39.66 -5.53
C GLU A 278 26.63 41.07 -5.37
#